data_786a146f588c5645c7a450205b9a5201
#
_entry.id   786a146f588c5645c7a450205b9a5201
#
_cell.length_a   1.000
_cell.length_b   1.000
_cell.length_c   1.000
_cell.angle_alpha   90.00
_cell.angle_beta   90.00
_cell.angle_gamma   90.00
#
_symmetry.space_group_name_H-M   'P 1'
#
loop_
_entity.id
_entity.type
_entity.pdbx_description
1 polymer ?
#
loop_
_entity_poly.entity_id
_entity_poly.type
_entity_poly.pdbx_seq_one_letter_code
_entity_poly.pdbx_strand_id
1 'polypeptide(L)'
;MKIRILDILEETMADGPGFRTSIYCAGCAHHCPGCHNPQSWDFHGGREVSVDELLEVVKSDEFSDVTFSGGDPLYQVEAFTELARRIKEETGKNIWCYTGFTYEEILADERMSQILPYIDTLVDGPFKQELHDPELHFRGSSNQRIIHLTKEKDDDIPGTVPVIPFKESSYSCTTRSLSSASLPLFQRLVVPTR
;
A
#
# COMPACT_ATOMS: atom_id res chain seq x y z
N MET A 1 2.66 9.61 -12.17
CA MET A 1 1.52 8.69 -12.35
C MET A 1 0.24 9.32 -11.81
N LYS A 2 -0.93 8.82 -12.21
CA LYS A 2 -2.23 9.29 -11.68
C LYS A 2 -3.02 8.10 -11.13
N ILE A 3 -3.82 8.36 -10.11
CA ILE A 3 -4.77 7.41 -9.51
C ILE A 3 -6.15 8.02 -9.66
N ARG A 4 -7.13 7.22 -10.05
CA ARG A 4 -8.53 7.60 -10.05
C ARG A 4 -9.13 7.29 -8.70
N ILE A 5 -9.56 8.32 -8.01
CA ILE A 5 -10.10 8.23 -6.65
C ILE A 5 -11.54 8.76 -6.59
N LEU A 6 -12.31 8.25 -5.65
CA LEU A 6 -13.61 8.79 -5.28
C LEU A 6 -13.46 9.89 -4.26
N ASP A 7 -12.72 9.60 -3.19
CA ASP A 7 -12.58 10.50 -2.05
C ASP A 7 -11.29 10.25 -1.27
N ILE A 8 -10.96 11.18 -0.38
CA ILE A 8 -9.92 11.05 0.64
C ILE A 8 -10.60 11.43 1.96
N LEU A 9 -10.54 10.54 2.95
CA LEU A 9 -10.98 10.83 4.31
C LEU A 9 -9.76 10.89 5.23
N GLU A 10 -9.54 12.07 5.78
CA GLU A 10 -8.46 12.31 6.75
C GLU A 10 -8.97 12.01 8.17
N GLU A 11 -8.06 11.62 9.06
CA GLU A 11 -8.33 11.38 10.49
C GLU A 11 -9.45 10.35 10.76
N THR A 12 -9.70 9.41 9.84
CA THR A 12 -10.69 8.34 10.05
C THR A 12 -10.12 7.21 10.90
N MET A 13 -10.98 6.53 11.66
CA MET A 13 -10.67 5.29 12.40
C MET A 13 -11.47 4.07 11.89
N ALA A 14 -12.16 4.23 10.76
CA ALA A 14 -13.03 3.17 10.22
C ALA A 14 -12.25 2.08 9.46
N ASP A 15 -11.12 2.43 8.86
CA ASP A 15 -10.41 1.61 7.88
C ASP A 15 -9.06 1.09 8.40
N GLY A 16 -8.98 0.80 9.68
CA GLY A 16 -7.77 0.28 10.33
C GLY A 16 -7.55 0.91 11.70
N PRO A 17 -6.57 0.43 12.47
CA PRO A 17 -6.28 0.93 13.80
C PRO A 17 -5.69 2.34 13.76
N GLY A 18 -5.98 3.14 14.79
CA GLY A 18 -5.51 4.52 14.92
C GLY A 18 -6.18 5.49 13.95
N PHE A 19 -5.62 6.70 13.85
CA PHE A 19 -6.05 7.67 12.85
C PHE A 19 -5.42 7.36 11.49
N ARG A 20 -6.21 7.46 10.43
CA ARG A 20 -5.77 7.12 9.08
C ARG A 20 -6.25 8.14 8.04
N THR A 21 -5.39 8.42 7.09
CA THR A 21 -5.78 9.05 5.83
C THR A 21 -6.16 7.94 4.86
N SER A 22 -7.47 7.76 4.64
CA SER A 22 -8.01 6.73 3.76
C SER A 22 -8.22 7.27 2.35
N ILE A 23 -7.56 6.65 1.37
CA ILE A 23 -7.67 6.97 -0.05
C ILE A 23 -8.60 5.95 -0.69
N TYR A 24 -9.80 6.40 -1.10
CA TYR A 24 -10.81 5.55 -1.73
C TYR A 24 -10.69 5.64 -3.25
N CYS A 25 -10.21 4.58 -3.88
CA CYS A 25 -10.10 4.53 -5.33
C CYS A 25 -11.43 4.21 -6.03
N ALA A 26 -11.53 4.56 -7.31
CA ALA A 26 -12.58 4.12 -8.22
C ALA A 26 -12.11 2.91 -9.02
N GLY A 27 -13.06 2.06 -9.41
CA GLY A 27 -12.84 0.85 -10.21
C GLY A 27 -12.73 -0.41 -9.36
N CYS A 28 -13.71 -1.31 -9.54
CA CYS A 28 -13.71 -2.64 -8.94
C CYS A 28 -14.56 -3.60 -9.79
N ALA A 29 -13.98 -4.70 -10.25
CA ALA A 29 -14.69 -5.71 -11.03
C ALA A 29 -15.17 -6.91 -10.20
N HIS A 30 -14.98 -6.91 -8.89
CA HIS A 30 -15.45 -8.00 -8.03
C HIS A 30 -16.99 -8.06 -7.93
N HIS A 31 -17.66 -6.90 -7.98
CA HIS A 31 -19.12 -6.80 -7.91
C HIS A 31 -19.75 -7.61 -6.78
N CYS A 32 -19.14 -7.59 -5.59
CA CYS A 32 -19.58 -8.39 -4.45
C CYS A 32 -21.03 -8.07 -4.07
N PRO A 33 -21.93 -9.06 -3.98
CA PRO A 33 -23.29 -8.85 -3.48
C PRO A 33 -23.25 -8.22 -2.08
N GLY A 34 -24.01 -7.12 -1.88
CA GLY A 34 -24.03 -6.40 -0.60
C GLY A 34 -22.80 -5.55 -0.33
N CYS A 35 -21.96 -5.26 -1.34
CA CYS A 35 -20.80 -4.39 -1.19
C CYS A 35 -21.17 -3.08 -0.50
N HIS A 36 -20.36 -2.64 0.48
CA HIS A 36 -20.61 -1.41 1.24
C HIS A 36 -20.38 -0.13 0.40
N ASN A 37 -19.64 -0.25 -0.71
CA ASN A 37 -19.25 0.87 -1.56
C ASN A 37 -19.52 0.60 -3.06
N PRO A 38 -20.78 0.30 -3.47
CA PRO A 38 -21.08 -0.10 -4.85
C PRO A 38 -20.84 1.03 -5.87
N GLN A 39 -20.86 2.30 -5.46
CA GLN A 39 -20.51 3.43 -6.32
C GLN A 39 -19.04 3.42 -6.76
N SER A 40 -18.19 2.66 -6.09
CA SER A 40 -16.78 2.51 -6.44
C SER A 40 -16.50 1.53 -7.58
N TRP A 41 -17.50 0.81 -8.07
CA TRP A 41 -17.30 -0.17 -9.14
C TRP A 41 -16.99 0.48 -10.49
N ASP A 42 -17.48 1.71 -10.72
CA ASP A 42 -17.23 2.42 -11.97
C ASP A 42 -15.74 2.83 -12.10
N PHE A 43 -15.08 2.27 -13.10
CA PHE A 43 -13.70 2.60 -13.43
C PHE A 43 -13.50 4.04 -13.95
N HIS A 44 -14.58 4.71 -14.33
CA HIS A 44 -14.58 6.10 -14.79
C HIS A 44 -15.12 7.06 -13.71
N GLY A 45 -15.56 6.53 -12.58
CA GLY A 45 -16.05 7.32 -11.44
C GLY A 45 -14.97 8.21 -10.82
N GLY A 46 -15.40 9.16 -10.01
CA GLY A 46 -14.51 10.05 -9.26
C GLY A 46 -13.65 10.97 -10.13
N ARG A 47 -12.42 11.25 -9.66
CA ARG A 47 -11.47 12.16 -10.33
C ARG A 47 -10.07 11.57 -10.38
N GLU A 48 -9.27 12.00 -11.35
CA GLU A 48 -7.85 11.68 -11.41
C GLU A 48 -7.05 12.63 -10.54
N VAL A 49 -6.16 12.07 -9.71
CA VAL A 49 -5.23 12.80 -8.86
C VAL A 49 -3.83 12.24 -9.10
N SER A 50 -2.84 13.10 -9.13
CA SER A 50 -1.46 12.65 -9.27
C SER A 50 -0.95 12.00 -7.99
N VAL A 51 0.00 11.06 -8.12
CA VAL A 51 0.72 10.48 -6.98
C VAL A 51 1.37 11.56 -6.13
N ASP A 52 1.87 12.64 -6.75
CA ASP A 52 2.49 13.75 -6.02
C ASP A 52 1.47 14.48 -5.14
N GLU A 53 0.28 14.77 -5.67
CA GLU A 53 -0.79 15.43 -4.89
C GLU A 53 -1.27 14.55 -3.72
N LEU A 54 -1.42 13.24 -3.94
CA LEU A 54 -1.82 12.31 -2.87
C LEU A 54 -0.74 12.21 -1.79
N LEU A 55 0.53 12.21 -2.18
CA LEU A 55 1.64 12.18 -1.23
C LEU A 55 1.70 13.46 -0.38
N GLU A 56 1.43 14.62 -0.96
CA GLU A 56 1.38 15.88 -0.19
C GLU A 56 0.22 15.88 0.82
N VAL A 57 -0.94 15.31 0.47
CA VAL A 57 -2.05 15.11 1.44
C VAL A 57 -1.59 14.22 2.59
N VAL A 58 -0.94 13.09 2.30
CA VAL A 58 -0.43 12.17 3.34
C VAL A 58 0.62 12.83 4.22
N LYS A 59 1.47 13.70 3.66
CA LYS A 59 2.51 14.44 4.41
C LYS A 59 1.95 15.57 5.27
N SER A 60 0.82 16.18 4.88
CA SER A 60 0.24 17.30 5.60
C SER A 60 -0.30 16.91 6.99
N ASP A 61 -0.62 15.64 7.19
CA ASP A 61 -1.04 15.09 8.47
C ASP A 61 0.09 14.22 9.07
N GLU A 62 0.72 14.70 10.13
CA GLU A 62 1.84 14.00 10.79
C GLU A 62 1.38 12.77 11.60
N PHE A 63 0.13 12.72 12.02
CA PHE A 63 -0.36 11.75 13.01
C PHE A 63 -1.04 10.53 12.39
N SER A 64 -1.71 10.71 11.25
CA SER A 64 -2.45 9.62 10.61
C SER A 64 -1.54 8.72 9.79
N ASP A 65 -1.74 7.43 9.91
CA ASP A 65 -1.26 6.42 8.99
C ASP A 65 -2.11 6.37 7.71
N VAL A 66 -1.86 5.45 6.79
CA VAL A 66 -2.52 5.45 5.48
C VAL A 66 -3.31 4.17 5.25
N THR A 67 -4.48 4.31 4.62
CA THR A 67 -5.25 3.17 4.11
C THR A 67 -5.61 3.36 2.64
N PHE A 68 -5.37 2.34 1.84
CA PHE A 68 -5.85 2.22 0.47
C PHE A 68 -7.11 1.35 0.44
N SER A 69 -8.21 1.91 -0.03
CA SER A 69 -9.53 1.29 -0.03
C SER A 69 -10.40 1.82 -1.19
N GLY A 70 -11.72 1.70 -1.09
CA GLY A 70 -12.69 2.26 -2.02
C GLY A 70 -13.27 1.23 -2.97
N GLY A 71 -12.85 1.23 -4.23
CA GLY A 71 -13.04 0.14 -5.19
C GLY A 71 -12.06 -0.98 -4.86
N ASP A 72 -11.09 -1.19 -5.73
CA ASP A 72 -9.99 -2.08 -5.38
C ASP A 72 -8.67 -1.49 -5.90
N PRO A 73 -7.74 -1.14 -5.01
CA PRO A 73 -6.45 -0.53 -5.37
C PRO A 73 -5.64 -1.36 -6.37
N LEU A 74 -5.79 -2.69 -6.37
CA LEU A 74 -5.02 -3.58 -7.24
C LEU A 74 -5.45 -3.51 -8.72
N TYR A 75 -6.58 -2.90 -9.04
CA TYR A 75 -6.90 -2.55 -10.44
C TYR A 75 -6.08 -1.36 -10.96
N GLN A 76 -5.47 -0.58 -10.05
CA GLN A 76 -4.58 0.54 -10.36
C GLN A 76 -3.20 0.31 -9.70
N VAL A 77 -2.75 -0.93 -9.63
CA VAL A 77 -1.65 -1.39 -8.78
C VAL A 77 -0.33 -0.66 -9.05
N GLU A 78 -0.01 -0.32 -10.28
CA GLU A 78 1.25 0.35 -10.62
C GLU A 78 1.34 1.73 -9.94
N ALA A 79 0.23 2.47 -9.97
CA ALA A 79 0.19 3.81 -9.37
C ALA A 79 0.10 3.75 -7.84
N PHE A 80 -0.62 2.78 -7.28
CA PHE A 80 -0.65 2.55 -5.83
C PHE A 80 0.68 2.00 -5.32
N THR A 81 1.39 1.17 -6.07
CA THR A 81 2.75 0.72 -5.72
C THR A 81 3.72 1.90 -5.63
N GLU A 82 3.68 2.80 -6.62
CA GLU A 82 4.53 4.00 -6.60
C GLU A 82 4.17 4.92 -5.42
N LEU A 83 2.87 5.12 -5.15
CA LEU A 83 2.43 5.91 -4.00
C LEU A 83 2.88 5.26 -2.67
N ALA A 84 2.68 3.95 -2.51
CA ALA A 84 3.08 3.21 -1.31
C ALA A 84 4.59 3.30 -1.07
N ARG A 85 5.39 3.06 -2.12
CA ARG A 85 6.85 3.18 -2.06
C ARG A 85 7.27 4.54 -1.55
N ARG A 86 6.72 5.61 -2.13
CA ARG A 86 7.06 6.99 -1.75
C ARG A 86 6.61 7.33 -0.32
N ILE A 87 5.42 6.89 0.09
CA ILE A 87 4.95 7.06 1.48
C ILE A 87 5.95 6.41 2.44
N LYS A 88 6.36 5.16 2.17
CA LYS A 88 7.34 4.45 3.02
C LYS A 88 8.69 5.16 3.06
N GLU A 89 9.20 5.60 1.93
CA GLU A 89 10.53 6.24 1.83
C GLU A 89 10.54 7.65 2.44
N GLU A 90 9.47 8.43 2.26
CA GLU A 90 9.44 9.85 2.61
C GLU A 90 8.80 10.13 3.98
N THR A 91 7.97 9.23 4.52
CA THR A 91 7.25 9.45 5.78
C THR A 91 7.41 8.31 6.78
N GLY A 92 7.66 7.08 6.33
CA GLY A 92 7.72 5.89 7.18
C GLY A 92 6.37 5.43 7.72
N LYS A 93 5.23 6.03 7.31
CA LYS A 93 3.89 5.72 7.81
C LYS A 93 3.50 4.26 7.54
N ASN A 94 2.65 3.72 8.42
CA ASN A 94 2.04 2.41 8.24
C ASN A 94 0.98 2.46 7.14
N ILE A 95 0.95 1.44 6.26
CA ILE A 95 0.01 1.37 5.13
C ILE A 95 -0.82 0.10 5.23
N TRP A 96 -2.14 0.27 5.29
CA TRP A 96 -3.12 -0.79 5.11
C TRP A 96 -3.64 -0.76 3.67
N CYS A 97 -3.91 -1.95 3.10
CA CYS A 97 -4.49 -2.07 1.77
C CYS A 97 -5.62 -3.09 1.78
N TYR A 98 -6.80 -2.66 1.35
CA TYR A 98 -7.98 -3.53 1.19
C TYR A 98 -8.08 -3.98 -0.26
N THR A 99 -8.36 -5.27 -0.46
CA THR A 99 -8.58 -5.83 -1.80
C THR A 99 -9.57 -6.99 -1.78
N GLY A 100 -10.27 -7.21 -2.88
CA GLY A 100 -11.10 -8.39 -3.09
C GLY A 100 -10.32 -9.59 -3.59
N PHE A 101 -9.06 -9.43 -4.00
CA PHE A 101 -8.18 -10.56 -4.35
C PHE A 101 -7.70 -11.26 -3.09
N THR A 102 -7.47 -12.57 -3.17
CA THR A 102 -6.78 -13.32 -2.12
C THR A 102 -5.28 -13.12 -2.19
N TYR A 103 -4.59 -13.26 -1.06
CA TYR A 103 -3.12 -13.15 -0.99
C TYR A 103 -2.43 -14.10 -1.97
N GLU A 104 -2.97 -15.31 -2.13
CA GLU A 104 -2.46 -16.32 -3.05
C GLU A 104 -2.60 -15.89 -4.52
N GLU A 105 -3.70 -15.23 -4.89
CA GLU A 105 -3.88 -14.65 -6.23
C GLU A 105 -2.90 -13.50 -6.47
N ILE A 106 -2.67 -12.65 -5.46
CA ILE A 106 -1.71 -11.55 -5.55
C ILE A 106 -0.29 -12.08 -5.74
N LEU A 107 0.10 -13.13 -4.99
CA LEU A 107 1.42 -13.75 -5.14
C LEU A 107 1.63 -14.41 -6.50
N ALA A 108 0.56 -14.89 -7.14
CA ALA A 108 0.61 -15.53 -8.47
C ALA A 108 0.69 -14.50 -9.62
N ASP A 109 0.37 -13.24 -9.38
CA ASP A 109 0.40 -12.17 -10.37
C ASP A 109 1.59 -11.26 -10.13
N GLU A 110 2.58 -11.27 -11.06
CA GLU A 110 3.81 -10.46 -10.96
C GLU A 110 3.53 -8.96 -10.86
N ARG A 111 2.44 -8.48 -11.45
CA ARG A 111 2.05 -7.07 -11.42
C ARG A 111 1.48 -6.69 -10.06
N MET A 112 0.53 -7.50 -9.52
CA MET A 112 -0.09 -7.23 -8.24
C MET A 112 0.88 -7.40 -7.06
N SER A 113 1.78 -8.37 -7.12
CA SER A 113 2.73 -8.66 -6.05
C SER A 113 3.73 -7.53 -5.78
N GLN A 114 3.92 -6.60 -6.73
CA GLN A 114 4.84 -5.47 -6.59
C GLN A 114 4.50 -4.51 -5.44
N ILE A 115 3.24 -4.45 -5.00
CA ILE A 115 2.83 -3.56 -3.91
C ILE A 115 3.20 -4.14 -2.54
N LEU A 116 3.28 -5.48 -2.40
CA LEU A 116 3.45 -6.17 -1.12
C LEU A 116 4.65 -5.70 -0.29
N PRO A 117 5.83 -5.37 -0.87
CA PRO A 117 6.97 -4.85 -0.11
C PRO A 117 6.75 -3.48 0.54
N TYR A 118 5.72 -2.74 0.12
CA TYR A 118 5.50 -1.35 0.52
C TYR A 118 4.26 -1.16 1.40
N ILE A 119 3.48 -2.20 1.65
CA ILE A 119 2.33 -2.17 2.56
C ILE A 119 2.62 -3.02 3.81
N ASP A 120 2.08 -2.60 4.95
CA ASP A 120 2.31 -3.27 6.24
C ASP A 120 1.24 -4.31 6.53
N THR A 121 -0.01 -4.01 6.13
CA THR A 121 -1.13 -4.92 6.35
C THR A 121 -2.01 -4.99 5.10
N LEU A 122 -2.35 -6.21 4.72
CA LEU A 122 -3.30 -6.50 3.66
C LEU A 122 -4.60 -7.05 4.28
N VAL A 123 -5.74 -6.46 3.90
CA VAL A 123 -7.06 -7.05 4.16
C VAL A 123 -7.53 -7.64 2.84
N ASP A 124 -7.50 -8.97 2.75
CA ASP A 124 -7.67 -9.71 1.51
C ASP A 124 -9.02 -10.44 1.41
N GLY A 125 -9.39 -10.75 0.19
CA GLY A 125 -10.54 -11.59 -0.16
C GLY A 125 -11.83 -10.81 -0.41
N PRO A 126 -12.71 -11.35 -1.27
CA PRO A 126 -13.96 -10.70 -1.64
C PRO A 126 -14.94 -10.67 -0.46
N PHE A 127 -15.71 -9.57 -0.35
CA PHE A 127 -16.80 -9.52 0.60
C PHE A 127 -17.87 -10.58 0.24
N LYS A 128 -18.32 -11.32 1.27
CA LYS A 128 -19.40 -12.32 1.13
C LYS A 128 -20.53 -11.97 2.08
N GLN A 129 -21.69 -11.62 1.53
CA GLN A 129 -22.85 -11.18 2.30
C GLN A 129 -23.34 -12.26 3.28
N GLU A 130 -23.27 -13.53 2.91
CA GLU A 130 -23.65 -14.65 3.78
C GLU A 130 -22.71 -14.88 4.97
N LEU A 131 -21.52 -14.27 4.92
CA LEU A 131 -20.51 -14.31 5.98
C LEU A 131 -20.31 -12.93 6.65
N HIS A 132 -21.23 -11.99 6.36
CA HIS A 132 -21.20 -10.66 6.98
C HIS A 132 -21.42 -10.78 8.48
N ASP A 133 -20.57 -10.07 9.24
CA ASP A 133 -20.66 -9.99 10.68
C ASP A 133 -20.22 -8.58 11.14
N PRO A 134 -21.12 -7.78 11.73
CA PRO A 134 -20.83 -6.41 12.13
C PRO A 134 -19.88 -6.31 13.33
N GLU A 135 -19.62 -7.42 14.05
CA GLU A 135 -18.68 -7.44 15.18
C GLU A 135 -17.22 -7.63 14.71
N LEU A 136 -16.99 -7.87 13.42
CA LEU A 136 -15.64 -8.03 12.88
C LEU A 136 -14.93 -6.68 12.79
N HIS A 137 -13.75 -6.60 13.39
CA HIS A 137 -12.91 -5.42 13.29
C HIS A 137 -12.24 -5.33 11.90
N PHE A 138 -12.38 -4.18 11.24
CA PHE A 138 -11.69 -3.81 9.99
C PHE A 138 -11.88 -4.78 8.81
N ARG A 139 -12.97 -5.55 8.77
CA ARG A 139 -13.36 -6.42 7.66
C ARG A 139 -14.87 -6.64 7.66
N GLY A 140 -15.45 -6.82 6.49
CA GLY A 140 -16.91 -6.90 6.34
C GLY A 140 -17.47 -8.30 6.46
N SER A 141 -16.67 -9.35 6.23
CA SER A 141 -17.12 -10.75 6.27
C SER A 141 -16.01 -11.66 6.80
N SER A 142 -16.41 -12.78 7.42
CA SER A 142 -15.48 -13.65 8.16
C SER A 142 -14.48 -14.40 7.30
N ASN A 143 -14.70 -14.50 5.99
CA ASN A 143 -13.75 -15.07 5.02
C ASN A 143 -12.58 -14.13 4.70
N GLN A 144 -12.72 -12.82 4.93
CA GLN A 144 -11.62 -11.88 4.72
C GLN A 144 -10.58 -12.04 5.83
N ARG A 145 -9.30 -11.84 5.46
CA ARG A 145 -8.18 -12.02 6.38
C ARG A 145 -7.45 -10.68 6.56
N ILE A 146 -6.97 -10.45 7.78
CA ILE A 146 -6.02 -9.36 8.07
C ILE A 146 -4.63 -10.02 8.12
N ILE A 147 -3.78 -9.69 7.16
CA ILE A 147 -2.46 -10.30 6.99
C ILE A 147 -1.41 -9.22 7.21
N HIS A 148 -0.67 -9.33 8.31
CA HIS A 148 0.49 -8.47 8.56
C HIS A 148 1.67 -8.93 7.71
N LEU A 149 2.23 -8.02 6.91
CA LEU A 149 3.36 -8.28 6.02
C LEU A 149 4.69 -7.82 6.65
N THR A 150 4.61 -6.93 7.63
CA THR A 150 5.75 -6.46 8.44
C THR A 150 5.57 -6.88 9.89
N LYS A 151 6.67 -6.98 10.65
CA LYS A 151 6.66 -7.36 12.06
C LYS A 151 6.33 -6.17 12.98
N GLU A 152 5.36 -5.35 12.65
CA GLU A 152 4.94 -4.27 13.53
C GLU A 152 3.83 -4.69 14.52
N LYS A 153 3.75 -3.95 15.63
CA LYS A 153 3.20 -4.31 16.95
C LYS A 153 1.67 -4.38 17.08
N ASP A 154 0.89 -4.65 16.06
CA ASP A 154 -0.56 -4.74 16.17
C ASP A 154 -1.07 -6.20 16.29
N ASP A 155 -0.34 -7.04 17.06
CA ASP A 155 -0.66 -8.47 17.25
C ASP A 155 -1.97 -8.74 18.01
N ASP A 156 -2.66 -7.71 18.48
CA ASP A 156 -3.87 -7.84 19.34
C ASP A 156 -5.21 -7.71 18.60
N ILE A 157 -5.22 -7.62 17.27
CA ILE A 157 -6.48 -7.55 16.52
C ILE A 157 -7.06 -8.96 16.34
N PRO A 158 -8.27 -9.28 16.87
CA PRO A 158 -8.86 -10.61 16.74
C PRO A 158 -9.04 -11.03 15.28
N GLY A 159 -8.49 -12.20 14.92
CA GLY A 159 -8.61 -12.78 13.59
C GLY A 159 -7.49 -12.44 12.61
N THR A 160 -6.38 -11.88 13.10
CA THR A 160 -5.15 -11.72 12.32
C THR A 160 -4.50 -13.07 12.01
N VAL A 161 -3.89 -13.16 10.84
CA VAL A 161 -3.10 -14.33 10.41
C VAL A 161 -1.61 -14.00 10.62
N PRO A 162 -0.80 -14.93 11.17
CA PRO A 162 0.63 -14.69 11.34
C PRO A 162 1.32 -14.37 10.01
N VAL A 163 2.38 -13.55 10.10
CA VAL A 163 3.21 -13.16 8.96
C VAL A 163 3.60 -14.37 8.11
N ILE A 164 3.18 -14.40 6.87
CA ILE A 164 3.68 -15.35 5.88
C ILE A 164 4.97 -14.75 5.33
N PRO A 165 6.16 -15.33 5.61
CA PRO A 165 7.40 -14.75 5.14
C PRO A 165 7.40 -14.70 3.60
N PHE A 166 7.48 -13.50 3.05
CA PHE A 166 7.74 -13.30 1.63
C PHE A 166 9.10 -13.97 1.33
N LYS A 167 9.12 -14.98 0.49
CA LYS A 167 10.37 -15.49 -0.06
C LYS A 167 10.90 -14.42 -1.00
N GLU A 168 11.94 -13.71 -0.59
CA GLU A 168 12.73 -12.91 -1.50
C GLU A 168 13.13 -13.80 -2.68
N SER A 169 12.51 -13.55 -3.83
CA SER A 169 12.97 -14.07 -5.11
C SER A 169 14.36 -13.48 -5.31
N SER A 170 15.37 -14.34 -5.34
CA SER A 170 16.76 -13.97 -5.48
C SER A 170 17.02 -13.37 -6.87
N TYR A 171 16.64 -12.12 -7.07
CA TYR A 171 17.21 -11.31 -8.13
C TYR A 171 18.59 -10.86 -7.66
N SER A 172 19.60 -11.68 -7.94
CA SER A 172 21.01 -11.27 -7.84
C SER A 172 21.25 -10.17 -8.85
N CYS A 173 21.25 -8.94 -8.39
CA CYS A 173 21.84 -7.84 -9.14
C CYS A 173 23.35 -8.14 -9.26
N THR A 174 23.75 -8.72 -10.38
CA THR A 174 25.15 -8.89 -10.73
C THR A 174 25.73 -7.51 -11.02
N THR A 175 26.21 -6.83 -9.99
CA THR A 175 27.12 -5.70 -10.15
C THR A 175 28.39 -6.21 -10.83
N ARG A 176 28.53 -5.97 -12.12
CA ARG A 176 29.81 -6.10 -12.82
C ARG A 176 30.80 -5.15 -12.11
N SER A 177 31.76 -5.74 -11.43
CA SER A 177 32.93 -5.02 -10.94
C SER A 177 33.68 -4.42 -12.10
N LEU A 178 33.64 -3.10 -12.23
CA LEU A 178 34.59 -2.37 -13.07
C LEU A 178 35.93 -2.37 -12.34
N SER A 179 36.89 -3.05 -12.94
CA SER A 179 38.29 -3.12 -12.53
C SER A 179 38.90 -1.73 -12.47
N SER A 180 39.68 -1.53 -11.41
CA SER A 180 40.53 -0.39 -11.15
C SER A 180 41.40 0.01 -12.33
N ALA A 181 41.14 1.18 -12.89
CA ALA A 181 42.12 1.92 -13.73
C ALA A 181 42.53 3.17 -12.98
N SER A 182 43.81 3.30 -12.81
CA SER A 182 44.62 4.30 -12.14
C SER A 182 44.16 5.74 -12.40
N LEU A 183 43.93 6.52 -11.34
CA LEU A 183 43.84 7.99 -11.38
C LEU A 183 45.20 8.58 -11.03
N PRO A 184 45.69 9.57 -11.79
CA PRO A 184 46.95 10.26 -11.47
C PRO A 184 46.77 11.30 -10.36
N LEU A 185 47.83 11.44 -9.55
CA LEU A 185 48.03 12.47 -8.55
C LEU A 185 47.83 13.88 -9.16
N PHE A 186 46.99 14.73 -8.53
CA PHE A 186 47.12 16.17 -8.64
C PHE A 186 47.22 16.83 -7.26
N GLN A 187 48.29 17.51 -7.13
CA GLN A 187 48.88 18.40 -6.15
C GLN A 187 47.94 19.19 -5.22
N ARG A 188 48.44 19.27 -3.99
CA ARG A 188 48.07 20.20 -2.94
C ARG A 188 48.13 21.66 -3.43
N LEU A 189 47.09 22.42 -3.14
CA LEU A 189 47.19 23.90 -3.05
C LEU A 189 46.85 24.31 -1.63
N VAL A 190 47.88 24.94 -1.01
CA VAL A 190 47.85 25.60 0.29
C VAL A 190 47.16 26.95 0.12
N VAL A 191 46.20 27.28 0.97
CA VAL A 191 45.60 28.61 1.06
C VAL A 191 46.17 29.27 2.32
N PRO A 192 46.78 30.47 2.24
CA PRO A 192 47.18 31.22 3.43
C PRO A 192 46.06 32.10 3.98
N THR A 193 46.01 32.14 5.30
CA THR A 193 45.20 33.02 6.14
C THR A 193 45.54 34.51 5.91
N ARG A 194 44.48 35.33 5.80
CA ARG A 194 44.34 36.65 6.42
C ARG A 194 42.87 37.00 6.61
#